data_acd88c1458665632e0c66901f8525c8f
#
_entry.id   acd88c1458665632e0c66901f8525c8f
#
_cell.length_a   1.000
_cell.length_b   1.000
_cell.length_c   1.000
_cell.angle_alpha   90.00
_cell.angle_beta   90.00
_cell.angle_gamma   90.00
#
_symmetry.space_group_name_H-M   'P 1'
#
loop_
_entity.id
_entity.type
_entity.pdbx_description
1 polymer ?
#
loop_
_entity_poly.entity_id
_entity_poly.type
_entity_poly.pdbx_seq_one_letter_code
_entity_poly.pdbx_strand_id
1 'polypeptide(L)'
;MQNPDNIPTLNPEHARSLHVAARDWYSANGRDLPWRRAPFAGEPYAVLVSEVMLQQTQVERTVPKFLEFMAAFPTIDRLAAAATGDVIRLWSGMGYNVRAVRLRALAVAVVTRHGGRVPASVEELRALPGIGPYTAAAVACFAFG
;
A
#
# COMPACT_ATOMS: atom_id res chain seq x y z
N MET A 1 16.44 17.13 -33.39
CA MET A 1 15.32 16.27 -32.97
C MET A 1 15.95 14.99 -32.43
N GLN A 2 16.02 14.83 -31.11
CA GLN A 2 16.56 13.60 -30.51
C GLN A 2 15.52 12.49 -30.66
N ASN A 3 15.96 11.34 -31.15
CA ASN A 3 15.13 10.16 -31.33
C ASN A 3 14.66 9.64 -29.94
N PRO A 4 13.34 9.56 -29.66
CA PRO A 4 12.81 9.11 -28.36
C PRO A 4 13.14 7.64 -28.03
N ASP A 5 13.65 6.87 -28.99
CA ASP A 5 13.95 5.44 -28.82
C ASP A 5 15.39 5.13 -28.35
N ASN A 6 16.21 6.15 -28.10
CA ASN A 6 17.56 5.97 -27.61
C ASN A 6 17.63 6.01 -26.09
N ILE A 7 16.89 5.13 -25.42
CA ILE A 7 17.09 4.83 -23.99
C ILE A 7 18.35 3.95 -23.91
N PRO A 8 19.45 4.41 -23.28
CA PRO A 8 20.63 3.57 -23.10
C PRO A 8 20.24 2.31 -22.33
N THR A 9 20.32 1.17 -22.97
CA THR A 9 20.13 -0.11 -22.30
C THR A 9 21.29 -0.33 -21.35
N LEU A 10 20.99 -0.43 -20.05
CA LEU A 10 21.98 -0.77 -19.05
C LEU A 10 22.62 -2.13 -19.39
N ASN A 11 23.95 -2.18 -19.37
CA ASN A 11 24.67 -3.46 -19.47
C ASN A 11 24.14 -4.42 -18.39
N PRO A 12 23.78 -5.66 -18.72
CA PRO A 12 23.21 -6.64 -17.78
C PRO A 12 24.06 -6.86 -16.52
N GLU A 13 25.38 -6.78 -16.61
CA GLU A 13 26.28 -6.89 -15.46
C GLU A 13 26.19 -5.67 -14.54
N HIS A 14 26.13 -4.48 -15.11
CA HIS A 14 25.93 -3.25 -14.32
C HIS A 14 24.55 -3.24 -13.66
N ALA A 15 23.51 -3.72 -14.34
CA ALA A 15 22.18 -3.83 -13.76
C ALA A 15 22.15 -4.79 -12.56
N ARG A 16 22.82 -5.93 -12.66
CA ARG A 16 22.96 -6.90 -11.55
C ARG A 16 23.76 -6.31 -10.38
N SER A 17 24.89 -5.68 -10.65
CA SER A 17 25.72 -5.04 -9.62
C SER A 17 24.96 -3.97 -8.88
N LEU A 18 24.21 -3.13 -9.60
CA LEU A 18 23.36 -2.09 -9.02
C LEU A 18 22.24 -2.69 -8.16
N HIS A 19 21.60 -3.75 -8.64
CA HIS A 19 20.57 -4.45 -7.89
C HIS A 19 21.09 -5.04 -6.58
N VAL A 20 22.25 -5.69 -6.62
CA VAL A 20 22.90 -6.26 -5.43
C VAL A 20 23.24 -5.15 -4.44
N ALA A 21 23.91 -4.10 -4.90
CA ALA A 21 24.32 -2.97 -4.06
C ALA A 21 23.10 -2.26 -3.43
N ALA A 22 22.03 -2.04 -4.19
CA ALA A 22 20.80 -1.43 -3.69
C ALA A 22 20.12 -2.31 -2.63
N ARG A 23 20.07 -3.62 -2.86
CA ARG A 23 19.51 -4.58 -1.90
C ARG A 23 20.31 -4.63 -0.60
N ASP A 24 21.64 -4.70 -0.71
CA ASP A 24 22.53 -4.78 0.46
C ASP A 24 22.45 -3.49 1.27
N TRP A 25 22.44 -2.33 0.58
CA TRP A 25 22.23 -1.04 1.22
C TRP A 25 20.86 -0.98 1.94
N TYR A 26 19.79 -1.42 1.28
CA TYR A 26 18.46 -1.44 1.86
C TYR A 26 18.37 -2.36 3.08
N SER A 27 19.03 -3.53 3.03
CA SER A 27 19.09 -4.47 4.16
C SER A 27 19.75 -3.86 5.40
N ALA A 28 20.78 -3.02 5.18
CA ALA A 28 21.51 -2.35 6.26
C ALA A 28 20.85 -1.06 6.75
N ASN A 29 20.16 -0.32 5.87
CA ASN A 29 19.68 1.05 6.12
C ASN A 29 18.17 1.21 6.00
N GLY A 30 17.45 0.16 5.61
CA GLY A 30 15.99 0.19 5.43
C GLY A 30 15.28 0.56 6.73
N ARG A 31 14.34 1.50 6.65
CA ARG A 31 13.53 1.89 7.80
C ARG A 31 12.71 0.71 8.30
N ASP A 32 12.72 0.55 9.61
CA ASP A 32 11.99 -0.47 10.31
C ASP A 32 10.53 -0.02 10.53
N LEU A 33 9.65 -0.49 9.65
CA LEU A 33 8.24 -0.09 9.61
C LEU A 33 7.33 -1.31 9.80
N PRO A 34 6.20 -1.18 10.56
CA PRO A 34 5.31 -2.32 10.84
C PRO A 34 4.86 -3.09 9.61
N TRP A 35 4.49 -2.39 8.54
CA TRP A 35 4.04 -3.01 7.28
C TRP A 35 5.15 -3.67 6.45
N ARG A 36 6.41 -3.58 6.90
CA ARG A 36 7.59 -4.27 6.32
C ARG A 36 8.03 -5.49 7.11
N ARG A 37 7.35 -5.81 8.21
CA ARG A 37 7.65 -6.94 9.10
C ARG A 37 6.47 -7.90 9.20
N ALA A 38 6.76 -9.15 9.59
CA ALA A 38 5.71 -10.07 10.00
C ALA A 38 4.89 -9.49 11.18
N PRO A 39 3.57 -9.66 11.20
CA PRO A 39 2.78 -10.46 10.26
C PRO A 39 2.31 -9.70 9.01
N PHE A 40 2.66 -8.43 8.84
CA PHE A 40 2.08 -7.54 7.82
C PHE A 40 2.86 -7.50 6.50
N ALA A 41 4.14 -7.89 6.51
CA ALA A 41 4.97 -7.86 5.31
C ALA A 41 4.41 -8.76 4.21
N GLY A 42 4.17 -8.20 3.02
CA GLY A 42 3.60 -8.92 1.88
C GLY A 42 2.11 -9.26 2.01
N GLU A 43 1.46 -8.90 3.14
CA GLU A 43 0.04 -9.08 3.33
C GLU A 43 -0.73 -8.02 2.53
N PRO A 44 -1.49 -8.38 1.48
CA PRO A 44 -2.06 -7.40 0.54
C PRO A 44 -2.96 -6.34 1.20
N TYR A 45 -3.76 -6.74 2.18
CA TYR A 45 -4.61 -5.82 2.92
C TYR A 45 -3.79 -4.83 3.76
N ALA A 46 -2.77 -5.31 4.48
CA ALA A 46 -1.92 -4.47 5.29
C ALA A 46 -1.09 -3.49 4.46
N VAL A 47 -0.56 -3.95 3.32
CA VAL A 47 0.13 -3.10 2.34
C VAL A 47 -0.81 -2.02 1.82
N LEU A 48 -2.03 -2.38 1.42
CA LEU A 48 -3.04 -1.44 0.94
C LEU A 48 -3.38 -0.37 1.98
N VAL A 49 -3.62 -0.77 3.24
CA VAL A 49 -3.89 0.18 4.34
C VAL A 49 -2.72 1.13 4.54
N SER A 50 -1.49 0.62 4.59
CA SER A 50 -0.30 1.45 4.78
C SER A 50 -0.11 2.46 3.66
N GLU A 51 -0.31 2.06 2.40
CA GLU A 51 -0.19 2.95 1.23
C GLU A 51 -1.23 4.08 1.25
N VAL A 52 -2.47 3.77 1.63
CA VAL A 52 -3.51 4.80 1.77
C VAL A 52 -3.23 5.73 2.95
N MET A 53 -2.73 5.21 4.07
CA MET A 53 -2.37 6.02 5.24
C MET A 53 -1.20 6.96 4.98
N LEU A 54 -0.21 6.52 4.21
CA LEU A 54 0.97 7.31 3.86
C LEU A 54 0.71 8.42 2.85
N GLN A 55 -0.44 8.43 2.18
CA GLN A 55 -0.80 9.55 1.30
C GLN A 55 -0.86 10.84 2.11
N GLN A 56 0.08 11.78 1.83
CA GLN A 56 0.17 13.10 2.48
C GLN A 56 0.24 13.05 4.02
N THR A 57 0.77 11.98 4.59
CA THR A 57 0.96 11.82 6.04
C THR A 57 2.37 11.34 6.33
N GLN A 58 3.01 11.95 7.33
CA GLN A 58 4.35 11.56 7.76
C GLN A 58 4.35 10.18 8.40
N VAL A 59 5.46 9.45 8.21
CA VAL A 59 5.62 8.06 8.67
C VAL A 59 5.45 7.95 10.19
N GLU A 60 6.02 8.88 10.94
CA GLU A 60 5.99 8.90 12.42
C GLU A 60 4.56 8.98 12.97
N ARG A 61 3.68 9.68 12.24
CA ARG A 61 2.25 9.76 12.57
C ARG A 61 1.49 8.51 12.10
N THR A 62 1.91 7.94 10.99
CA THR A 62 1.26 6.77 10.38
C THR A 62 1.50 5.50 11.20
N VAL A 63 2.70 5.27 11.72
CA VAL A 63 3.06 4.03 12.44
C VAL A 63 2.10 3.68 13.57
N PRO A 64 1.86 4.53 14.58
CA PRO A 64 0.95 4.19 15.67
C PRO A 64 -0.49 4.01 15.18
N LYS A 65 -0.92 4.81 14.23
CA LYS A 65 -2.28 4.72 13.66
C LYS A 65 -2.50 3.48 12.83
N PHE A 66 -1.50 3.03 12.10
CA PHE A 66 -1.56 1.76 11.37
C PHE A 66 -1.77 0.58 12.33
N LEU A 67 -1.00 0.51 13.42
CA LEU A 67 -1.12 -0.56 14.40
C LEU A 67 -2.49 -0.56 15.10
N GLU A 68 -2.98 0.63 15.49
CA GLU A 68 -4.31 0.80 16.07
C GLU A 68 -5.43 0.36 15.10
N PHE A 69 -5.29 0.75 13.82
CA PHE A 69 -6.25 0.43 12.78
C PHE A 69 -6.28 -1.07 12.45
N MET A 70 -5.11 -1.70 12.31
CA MET A 70 -5.01 -3.14 12.04
C MET A 70 -5.48 -3.99 13.23
N ALA A 71 -5.34 -3.52 14.47
CA ALA A 71 -5.90 -4.17 15.64
C ALA A 71 -7.44 -4.11 15.66
N ALA A 72 -8.02 -2.98 15.26
CA ALA A 72 -9.48 -2.81 15.22
C ALA A 72 -10.13 -3.49 14.00
N PHE A 73 -9.45 -3.45 12.85
CA PHE A 73 -9.90 -4.03 11.58
C PHE A 73 -8.85 -4.98 11.03
N PRO A 74 -8.69 -6.18 11.61
CA PRO A 74 -7.61 -7.11 11.25
C PRO A 74 -7.76 -7.73 9.86
N THR A 75 -8.95 -7.65 9.26
CA THR A 75 -9.22 -8.16 7.92
C THR A 75 -10.02 -7.15 7.11
N ILE A 76 -9.93 -7.27 5.79
CA ILE A 76 -10.68 -6.41 4.88
C ILE A 76 -12.20 -6.56 5.04
N ASP A 77 -12.67 -7.76 5.40
CA ASP A 77 -14.08 -8.03 5.69
C ASP A 77 -14.55 -7.26 6.93
N ARG A 78 -13.72 -7.22 7.99
CA ARG A 78 -14.01 -6.44 9.19
C ARG A 78 -14.09 -4.96 8.90
N LEU A 79 -13.20 -4.43 8.07
CA LEU A 79 -13.26 -3.04 7.63
C LEU A 79 -14.50 -2.76 6.77
N ALA A 80 -14.83 -3.65 5.85
CA ALA A 80 -16.02 -3.51 5.00
C ALA A 80 -17.33 -3.47 5.82
N ALA A 81 -17.42 -4.31 6.85
CA ALA A 81 -18.58 -4.41 7.73
C ALA A 81 -18.65 -3.27 8.78
N ALA A 82 -17.58 -2.52 9.00
CA ALA A 82 -17.51 -1.49 10.02
C ALA A 82 -18.46 -0.30 9.70
N ALA A 83 -18.98 0.35 10.73
CA ALA A 83 -19.69 1.62 10.54
C ALA A 83 -18.71 2.70 10.10
N THR A 84 -19.12 3.55 9.16
CA THR A 84 -18.27 4.65 8.64
C THR A 84 -17.77 5.55 9.77
N GLY A 85 -18.61 5.82 10.77
CA GLY A 85 -18.23 6.63 11.93
C GLY A 85 -17.10 6.05 12.76
N ASP A 86 -17.04 4.71 12.90
CA ASP A 86 -15.95 4.02 13.63
C ASP A 86 -14.63 4.11 12.87
N VAL A 87 -14.68 3.95 11.54
CA VAL A 87 -13.48 4.10 10.70
C VAL A 87 -12.93 5.53 10.77
N ILE A 88 -13.82 6.55 10.71
CA ILE A 88 -13.41 7.96 10.83
C ILE A 88 -12.83 8.25 12.22
N ARG A 89 -13.41 7.69 13.28
CA ARG A 89 -12.93 7.88 14.65
C ARG A 89 -11.51 7.35 14.83
N LEU A 90 -11.22 6.15 14.33
CA LEU A 90 -9.87 5.58 14.33
C LEU A 90 -8.89 6.35 13.44
N TRP A 91 -9.38 6.98 12.38
CA TRP A 91 -8.57 7.83 11.50
C TRP A 91 -8.23 9.19 12.10
N SER A 92 -8.85 9.56 13.22
CA SER A 92 -8.67 10.86 13.86
C SER A 92 -7.19 11.17 14.12
N GLY A 93 -6.77 12.39 13.80
CA GLY A 93 -5.38 12.83 13.86
C GLY A 93 -4.55 12.60 12.59
N MET A 94 -5.05 11.83 11.63
CA MET A 94 -4.36 11.61 10.34
C MET A 94 -4.63 12.73 9.30
N GLY A 95 -5.72 13.50 9.50
CA GLY A 95 -6.18 14.48 8.53
C GLY A 95 -6.82 13.85 7.27
N TYR A 96 -7.45 14.69 6.46
CA TYR A 96 -8.09 14.24 5.21
C TYR A 96 -9.00 13.02 5.40
N ASN A 97 -10.01 13.13 6.25
CA ASN A 97 -10.92 12.04 6.66
C ASN A 97 -11.64 11.36 5.49
N VAL A 98 -11.72 12.00 4.33
CA VAL A 98 -12.23 11.39 3.10
C VAL A 98 -11.46 10.12 2.71
N ARG A 99 -10.17 10.00 3.10
CA ARG A 99 -9.38 8.79 2.86
C ARG A 99 -9.91 7.59 3.66
N ALA A 100 -10.32 7.82 4.90
CA ALA A 100 -10.96 6.79 5.74
C ALA A 100 -12.25 6.27 5.10
N VAL A 101 -13.09 7.18 4.61
CA VAL A 101 -14.34 6.84 3.91
C VAL A 101 -14.05 6.07 2.63
N ARG A 102 -13.07 6.51 1.83
CA ARG A 102 -12.65 5.82 0.60
C ARG A 102 -12.05 4.45 0.88
N LEU A 103 -11.24 4.31 1.92
CA LEU A 103 -10.65 3.03 2.31
C LEU A 103 -11.72 2.02 2.73
N ARG A 104 -12.75 2.45 3.47
CA ARG A 104 -13.91 1.59 3.76
C ARG A 104 -14.70 1.23 2.50
N ALA A 105 -14.96 2.19 1.62
CA ALA A 105 -15.66 1.93 0.35
C ALA A 105 -14.87 0.96 -0.54
N LEU A 106 -13.54 1.09 -0.56
CA LEU A 106 -12.63 0.16 -1.22
C LEU A 106 -12.76 -1.25 -0.61
N ALA A 107 -12.76 -1.38 0.71
CA ALA A 107 -12.93 -2.68 1.37
C ALA A 107 -14.27 -3.33 0.99
N VAL A 108 -15.36 -2.57 0.96
CA VAL A 108 -16.67 -3.05 0.47
C VAL A 108 -16.57 -3.54 -0.98
N ALA A 109 -15.90 -2.77 -1.87
CA ALA A 109 -15.70 -3.16 -3.25
C ALA A 109 -14.90 -4.45 -3.40
N VAL A 110 -13.82 -4.63 -2.62
CA VAL A 110 -13.02 -5.86 -2.62
C VAL A 110 -13.84 -7.06 -2.14
N VAL A 111 -14.60 -6.91 -1.08
CA VAL A 111 -15.45 -8.00 -0.58
C VAL A 111 -16.53 -8.37 -1.61
N THR A 112 -17.19 -7.39 -2.21
CA THR A 112 -18.33 -7.65 -3.12
C THR A 112 -17.90 -8.11 -4.51
N ARG A 113 -16.76 -7.63 -5.03
CA ARG A 113 -16.33 -7.90 -6.42
C ARG A 113 -15.23 -8.94 -6.51
N HIS A 114 -14.42 -9.09 -5.46
CA HIS A 114 -13.23 -9.95 -5.43
C HIS A 114 -13.27 -10.99 -4.30
N GLY A 115 -14.44 -11.20 -3.66
CA GLY A 115 -14.60 -12.22 -2.60
C GLY A 115 -13.70 -12.02 -1.39
N GLY A 116 -13.41 -10.77 -1.03
CA GLY A 116 -12.53 -10.41 0.10
C GLY A 116 -11.03 -10.53 -0.19
N ARG A 117 -10.63 -10.79 -1.42
CA ARG A 117 -9.21 -10.87 -1.83
C ARG A 117 -8.80 -9.60 -2.56
N VAL A 118 -7.78 -8.93 -2.07
CA VAL A 118 -7.17 -7.78 -2.78
C VAL A 118 -6.64 -8.28 -4.12
N PRO A 119 -7.04 -7.69 -5.26
CA PRO A 119 -6.57 -8.13 -6.57
C PRO A 119 -5.07 -7.84 -6.74
N ALA A 120 -4.39 -8.67 -7.53
CA ALA A 120 -2.96 -8.56 -7.79
C ALA A 120 -2.63 -7.66 -8.99
N SER A 121 -3.55 -7.53 -9.95
CA SER A 121 -3.28 -6.75 -11.15
C SER A 121 -3.42 -5.25 -10.90
N VAL A 122 -2.52 -4.46 -11.48
CA VAL A 122 -2.56 -2.99 -11.41
C VAL A 122 -3.87 -2.45 -11.98
N GLU A 123 -4.41 -3.09 -13.02
CA GLU A 123 -5.66 -2.69 -13.67
C GLU A 123 -6.86 -2.84 -12.73
N GLU A 124 -7.01 -4.00 -12.08
CA GLU A 124 -8.09 -4.26 -11.12
C GLU A 124 -7.95 -3.37 -9.88
N LEU A 125 -6.72 -3.17 -9.38
CA LEU A 125 -6.45 -2.25 -8.27
C LEU A 125 -6.88 -0.82 -8.60
N ARG A 126 -6.60 -0.33 -9.81
CA ARG A 126 -7.03 1.00 -10.26
C ARG A 126 -8.54 1.16 -10.38
N ALA A 127 -9.27 0.07 -10.57
CA ALA A 127 -10.73 0.08 -10.61
C ALA A 127 -11.38 0.20 -9.21
N LEU A 128 -10.58 0.09 -8.15
CA LEU A 128 -11.07 0.25 -6.77
C LEU A 128 -11.21 1.73 -6.38
N PRO A 129 -12.19 2.06 -5.52
CA PRO A 129 -12.42 3.43 -5.06
C PRO A 129 -11.19 4.05 -4.39
N GLY A 130 -10.75 5.21 -4.87
CA GLY A 130 -9.67 5.98 -4.25
C GLY A 130 -8.25 5.48 -4.53
N ILE A 131 -8.08 4.50 -5.42
CA ILE A 131 -6.77 3.99 -5.83
C ILE A 131 -6.33 4.68 -7.13
N GLY A 132 -5.24 5.43 -7.03
CA GLY A 132 -4.57 6.03 -8.17
C GLY A 132 -3.49 5.12 -8.77
N PRO A 133 -2.89 5.54 -9.91
CA PRO A 133 -1.86 4.74 -10.59
C PRO A 133 -0.68 4.37 -9.70
N TYR A 134 -0.19 5.33 -8.89
CA TYR A 134 0.91 5.08 -7.96
C TYR A 134 0.56 4.03 -6.92
N THR A 135 -0.57 4.20 -6.21
CA THR A 135 -0.98 3.28 -5.15
C THR A 135 -1.23 1.87 -5.70
N ALA A 136 -1.84 1.76 -6.89
CA ALA A 136 -2.03 0.46 -7.54
C ALA A 136 -0.70 -0.24 -7.84
N ALA A 137 0.26 0.47 -8.42
CA ALA A 137 1.59 -0.08 -8.71
C ALA A 137 2.35 -0.46 -7.43
N ALA A 138 2.28 0.38 -6.38
CA ALA A 138 2.93 0.11 -5.10
C ALA A 138 2.33 -1.14 -4.42
N VAL A 139 1.01 -1.26 -4.36
CA VAL A 139 0.35 -2.45 -3.79
C VAL A 139 0.69 -3.70 -4.59
N ALA A 140 0.63 -3.64 -5.92
CA ALA A 140 0.99 -4.78 -6.77
C ALA A 140 2.43 -5.24 -6.50
N CYS A 141 3.38 -4.30 -6.45
CA CYS A 141 4.79 -4.60 -6.22
C CYS A 141 5.07 -5.13 -4.81
N PHE A 142 4.55 -4.48 -3.77
CA PHE A 142 4.92 -4.82 -2.39
C PHE A 142 4.17 -6.03 -1.82
N ALA A 143 2.99 -6.32 -2.35
CA ALA A 143 2.18 -7.44 -1.88
C ALA A 143 2.30 -8.71 -2.75
N PHE A 144 2.63 -8.54 -4.03
CA PHE A 144 2.60 -9.68 -4.98
C PHE A 144 3.92 -9.89 -5.73
N GLY A 145 4.85 -8.93 -5.73
CA GLY A 145 6.18 -9.03 -6.36
C GLY A 145 6.28 -8.43 -7.73
#